data_95199b145d7089e140b7724a98cd31a1
#
_entry.id   95199b145d7089e140b7724a98cd31a1
#
_cell.length_a   1.000
_cell.length_b   1.000
_cell.length_c   1.000
_cell.angle_alpha   90.00
_cell.angle_beta   90.00
_cell.angle_gamma   90.00
#
_symmetry.space_group_name_H-M   'P 1'
#
loop_
_entity.id
_entity.type
_entity.pdbx_description
1 polymer ?
#
loop_
_entity_poly.entity_id
_entity_poly.type
_entity_poly.pdbx_seq_one_letter_code
_entity_poly.pdbx_strand_id
1 'polypeptide(L)'
;MTRALQSLRATPRLAGFFNHIPLVLFAALLLFLCLSAPYFLSWQNITIILRQSAPLAILCFGLVCVITGGGDDVVSGGIDLSLPAIAVLAVAIISDGLTNAGFSYPWLIALVVGAALLAGTVNAVLVVAIRLPPLLATLACSVAVIGLTNLLTQQRRISVSDPVIVAFRDSSLLGLPLAVWFMLLVFLLFQFIVHHSRWGQHLQAAGGNREAAQLSGISHTPLVIGSYLLGALAAALASLTLVAQGSGSSPGTAEPLLLEMVLATFLGAAFSRRRVVTIWGALLGTLLVNALSNGLALLRVDIFWVGAIKGVLILVVLAAASLRRQRSHA
;
A
#
# COMPACT_ATOMS: atom_id res chain seq x y z
N MET A 1 12.36 21.05 32.70
CA MET A 1 12.47 20.30 31.45
C MET A 1 11.60 20.86 30.32
N THR A 2 10.52 21.58 30.58
CA THR A 2 9.60 22.17 29.60
C THR A 2 10.11 23.42 28.86
N ARG A 3 11.04 24.19 29.43
CA ARG A 3 11.61 25.41 28.76
C ARG A 3 12.70 25.10 27.73
N ALA A 4 13.40 23.97 27.82
CA ALA A 4 14.44 23.57 26.85
C ALA A 4 13.87 23.07 25.51
N LEU A 5 12.62 22.59 25.50
CA LEU A 5 11.93 22.17 24.28
C LEU A 5 11.30 23.33 23.51
N GLN A 6 11.12 24.50 24.15
CA GLN A 6 10.59 25.72 23.51
C GLN A 6 11.65 26.50 22.70
N SER A 7 12.95 26.29 22.96
CA SER A 7 14.04 26.94 22.23
C SER A 7 14.36 26.33 20.87
N LEU A 8 13.78 25.18 20.53
CA LEU A 8 13.88 24.54 19.21
C LEU A 8 12.83 25.04 18.19
N ARG A 9 12.33 26.25 18.36
CA ARG A 9 11.55 26.93 17.31
C ARG A 9 12.47 27.20 16.13
N ALA A 10 12.70 26.20 15.31
CA ALA A 10 13.44 26.33 14.07
C ALA A 10 12.82 27.48 13.24
N THR A 11 13.66 28.35 12.73
CA THR A 11 13.26 29.45 11.83
C THR A 11 12.43 28.90 10.67
N PRO A 12 11.50 29.65 10.07
CA PRO A 12 10.64 29.17 8.98
C PRO A 12 11.42 28.60 7.79
N ARG A 13 12.67 29.02 7.58
CA ARG A 13 13.57 28.47 6.54
C ARG A 13 14.05 27.05 6.87
N LEU A 14 14.36 26.74 8.14
CA LEU A 14 14.73 25.39 8.57
C LEU A 14 13.53 24.43 8.48
N ALA A 15 12.32 24.90 8.72
CA ALA A 15 11.10 24.09 8.57
C ALA A 15 10.85 23.64 7.13
N GLY A 16 11.16 24.49 6.14
CA GLY A 16 11.09 24.10 4.72
C GLY A 16 12.08 22.99 4.37
N PHE A 17 13.28 23.05 4.92
CA PHE A 17 14.33 22.06 4.69
C PHE A 17 13.95 20.67 5.25
N PHE A 18 13.50 20.59 6.51
CA PHE A 18 13.07 19.34 7.13
C PHE A 18 11.94 18.62 6.36
N ASN A 19 11.15 19.39 5.63
CA ASN A 19 10.03 18.87 4.85
C ASN A 19 10.45 18.07 3.61
N HIS A 20 11.64 18.32 3.08
CA HIS A 20 12.16 17.62 1.89
C HIS A 20 13.17 16.52 2.24
N ILE A 21 13.53 16.36 3.51
CA ILE A 21 14.51 15.34 3.95
C ILE A 21 14.20 13.94 3.43
N PRO A 22 12.97 13.39 3.56
CA PRO A 22 12.70 12.06 3.03
C PRO A 22 12.93 11.96 1.53
N LEU A 23 12.50 12.96 0.78
CA LEU A 23 12.65 12.99 -0.68
C LEU A 23 14.12 13.14 -1.08
N VAL A 24 14.86 14.02 -0.43
CA VAL A 24 16.30 14.23 -0.67
C VAL A 24 17.09 12.99 -0.33
N LEU A 25 16.78 12.32 0.80
CA LEU A 25 17.43 11.08 1.20
C LEU A 25 17.18 9.97 0.16
N PHE A 26 15.93 9.80 -0.27
CA PHE A 26 15.60 8.84 -1.32
C PHE A 26 16.27 9.17 -2.66
N ALA A 27 16.28 10.44 -3.06
CA ALA A 27 16.95 10.88 -4.28
C ALA A 27 18.47 10.62 -4.21
N ALA A 28 19.09 10.89 -3.06
CA ALA A 28 20.51 10.61 -2.84
C ALA A 28 20.81 9.09 -2.90
N LEU A 29 19.96 8.26 -2.27
CA LEU A 29 20.09 6.81 -2.34
C LEU A 29 19.91 6.28 -3.76
N LEU A 30 18.92 6.77 -4.49
CA LEU A 30 18.73 6.37 -5.91
C LEU A 30 19.90 6.81 -6.78
N LEU A 31 20.40 8.04 -6.59
CA LEU A 31 21.58 8.50 -7.32
C LEU A 31 22.80 7.62 -7.02
N PHE A 32 23.01 7.28 -5.76
CA PHE A 32 24.05 6.32 -5.37
C PHE A 32 23.88 4.97 -6.07
N LEU A 33 22.65 4.42 -6.12
CA LEU A 33 22.37 3.15 -6.81
C LEU A 33 22.59 3.25 -8.32
N CYS A 34 22.21 4.37 -8.95
CA CYS A 34 22.44 4.60 -10.38
C CYS A 34 23.95 4.61 -10.72
N LEU A 35 24.79 5.10 -9.81
CA LEU A 35 26.24 5.19 -10.02
C LEU A 35 27.00 3.91 -9.61
N SER A 36 26.49 3.18 -8.62
CA SER A 36 27.21 2.06 -7.98
C SER A 36 26.69 0.68 -8.38
N ALA A 37 25.37 0.54 -8.65
CA ALA A 37 24.77 -0.76 -8.94
C ALA A 37 24.92 -1.10 -10.45
N PRO A 38 25.52 -2.25 -10.79
CA PRO A 38 25.68 -2.65 -12.18
C PRO A 38 24.32 -2.89 -12.85
N TYR A 39 24.19 -2.42 -14.08
CA TYR A 39 22.95 -2.59 -14.89
C TYR A 39 21.66 -2.01 -14.29
N PHE A 40 21.74 -1.16 -13.24
CA PHE A 40 20.56 -0.61 -12.56
C PHE A 40 19.61 0.10 -13.53
N LEU A 41 20.14 0.89 -14.48
CA LEU A 41 19.37 1.61 -15.49
C LEU A 41 19.12 0.80 -16.78
N SER A 42 19.48 -0.49 -16.82
CA SER A 42 19.18 -1.33 -17.98
C SER A 42 17.66 -1.51 -18.16
N TRP A 43 17.20 -1.61 -19.42
CA TRP A 43 15.78 -1.83 -19.71
C TRP A 43 15.23 -3.08 -19.02
N GLN A 44 16.01 -4.15 -18.98
CA GLN A 44 15.64 -5.39 -18.29
C GLN A 44 15.41 -5.15 -16.81
N ASN A 45 16.30 -4.41 -16.15
CA ASN A 45 16.14 -4.12 -14.72
C ASN A 45 14.96 -3.19 -14.45
N ILE A 46 14.75 -2.17 -15.30
CA ILE A 46 13.57 -1.30 -15.19
C ILE A 46 12.28 -2.09 -15.30
N THR A 47 12.17 -3.04 -16.22
CA THR A 47 10.98 -3.89 -16.33
C THR A 47 10.79 -4.81 -15.14
N ILE A 48 11.87 -5.28 -14.50
CA ILE A 48 11.82 -6.04 -13.24
C ILE A 48 11.28 -5.16 -12.12
N ILE A 49 11.81 -3.94 -11.95
CA ILE A 49 11.33 -2.98 -10.93
C ILE A 49 9.84 -2.69 -11.12
N LEU A 50 9.41 -2.40 -12.36
CA LEU A 50 8.01 -2.13 -12.68
C LEU A 50 7.11 -3.33 -12.34
N ARG A 51 7.52 -4.54 -12.72
CA ARG A 51 6.78 -5.77 -12.43
C ARG A 51 6.66 -6.01 -10.93
N GLN A 52 7.75 -5.87 -10.19
CA GLN A 52 7.77 -6.03 -8.73
C GLN A 52 6.93 -4.96 -8.02
N SER A 53 6.79 -3.78 -8.61
CA SER A 53 5.99 -2.70 -8.06
C SER A 53 4.48 -2.92 -8.19
N ALA A 54 4.02 -3.77 -9.11
CA ALA A 54 2.61 -3.90 -9.42
C ALA A 54 1.73 -4.28 -8.20
N PRO A 55 2.02 -5.34 -7.42
CA PRO A 55 1.17 -5.70 -6.29
C PRO A 55 1.19 -4.64 -5.19
N LEU A 56 2.38 -4.10 -4.89
CA LEU A 56 2.54 -3.10 -3.86
C LEU A 56 1.80 -1.79 -4.21
N ALA A 57 1.87 -1.35 -5.48
CA ALA A 57 1.17 -0.17 -5.95
C ALA A 57 -0.35 -0.31 -5.80
N ILE A 58 -0.90 -1.46 -6.18
CA ILE A 58 -2.34 -1.73 -6.08
C ILE A 58 -2.79 -1.71 -4.61
N LEU A 59 -2.01 -2.31 -3.70
CA LEU A 59 -2.28 -2.22 -2.25
C LEU A 59 -2.23 -0.78 -1.75
N CYS A 60 -1.24 0.00 -2.18
CA CYS A 60 -1.12 1.41 -1.81
C CYS A 60 -2.31 2.24 -2.32
N PHE A 61 -2.87 1.96 -3.51
CA PHE A 61 -4.08 2.64 -3.99
C PHE A 61 -5.28 2.38 -3.07
N GLY A 62 -5.44 1.13 -2.60
CA GLY A 62 -6.44 0.79 -1.59
C GLY A 62 -6.23 1.55 -0.28
N LEU A 63 -5.00 1.58 0.21
CA LEU A 63 -4.65 2.30 1.45
C LEU A 63 -4.90 3.82 1.32
N VAL A 64 -4.61 4.42 0.17
CA VAL A 64 -4.93 5.84 -0.10
C VAL A 64 -6.41 6.12 0.06
N CYS A 65 -7.31 5.23 -0.40
CA CYS A 65 -8.75 5.40 -0.22
C CYS A 65 -9.12 5.44 1.27
N VAL A 66 -8.57 4.53 2.06
CA VAL A 66 -8.86 4.43 3.51
C VAL A 66 -8.32 5.64 4.26
N ILE A 67 -7.07 6.05 4.01
CA ILE A 67 -6.47 7.24 4.64
C ILE A 67 -7.26 8.50 4.26
N THR A 68 -7.63 8.66 2.99
CA THR A 68 -8.40 9.84 2.55
C THR A 68 -9.76 9.92 3.25
N GLY A 69 -10.42 8.80 3.52
CA GLY A 69 -11.71 8.75 4.22
C GLY A 69 -11.61 8.98 5.73
N GLY A 70 -10.51 8.57 6.34
CA GLY A 70 -10.30 8.69 7.79
C GLY A 70 -9.70 10.03 8.23
N GLY A 71 -9.25 10.87 7.29
CA GLY A 71 -8.52 12.10 7.56
C GLY A 71 -7.00 11.87 7.67
N ASP A 72 -6.23 12.96 7.55
CA ASP A 72 -4.76 12.93 7.49
C ASP A 72 -4.07 12.56 8.82
N ASP A 73 -4.81 12.15 9.84
CA ASP A 73 -4.26 11.78 11.14
C ASP A 73 -3.77 10.33 11.15
N VAL A 74 -2.46 10.15 11.25
CA VAL A 74 -1.80 8.83 11.30
C VAL A 74 -2.24 7.99 12.52
N VAL A 75 -2.65 8.62 13.61
CA VAL A 75 -3.04 7.94 14.87
C VAL A 75 -4.53 7.70 14.97
N SER A 76 -5.33 8.69 14.59
CA SER A 76 -6.80 8.64 14.63
C SER A 76 -7.45 8.52 13.25
N GLY A 77 -6.65 8.66 12.18
CA GLY A 77 -7.08 8.56 10.79
C GLY A 77 -7.27 7.12 10.32
N GLY A 78 -7.82 6.98 9.13
CA GLY A 78 -8.11 5.68 8.55
C GLY A 78 -6.86 5.01 8.00
N ILE A 79 -6.16 4.19 8.78
CA ILE A 79 -5.12 3.31 8.24
C ILE A 79 -5.65 1.88 8.30
N ASP A 80 -5.55 1.16 7.18
CA ASP A 80 -5.89 -0.25 7.12
C ASP A 80 -4.61 -1.09 6.96
N LEU A 81 -4.20 -1.72 8.06
CA LEU A 81 -3.03 -2.60 8.10
C LEU A 81 -3.36 -4.04 7.67
N SER A 82 -4.64 -4.35 7.42
CA SER A 82 -5.05 -5.70 7.02
C SER A 82 -4.94 -5.96 5.52
N LEU A 83 -4.80 -4.93 4.68
CA LEU A 83 -4.79 -5.07 3.22
C LEU A 83 -3.75 -6.08 2.71
N PRO A 84 -2.49 -6.12 3.18
CA PRO A 84 -1.53 -7.14 2.77
C PRO A 84 -1.95 -8.54 3.20
N ALA A 85 -2.51 -8.70 4.41
CA ALA A 85 -3.00 -9.98 4.88
C ALA A 85 -4.20 -10.48 4.04
N ILE A 86 -5.13 -9.58 3.68
CA ILE A 86 -6.27 -9.88 2.79
C ILE A 86 -5.74 -10.32 1.41
N ALA A 87 -4.74 -9.64 0.85
CA ALA A 87 -4.16 -10.01 -0.42
C ALA A 87 -3.48 -11.39 -0.36
N VAL A 88 -2.75 -11.69 0.72
CA VAL A 88 -2.09 -12.99 0.90
C VAL A 88 -3.11 -14.12 1.12
N LEU A 89 -4.22 -13.87 1.83
CA LEU A 89 -5.34 -14.82 1.91
C LEU A 89 -5.93 -15.08 0.52
N ALA A 90 -6.15 -14.03 -0.26
CA ALA A 90 -6.63 -14.17 -1.63
C ALA A 90 -5.67 -14.99 -2.51
N VAL A 91 -4.34 -14.77 -2.38
CA VAL A 91 -3.31 -15.61 -3.03
C VAL A 91 -3.43 -17.07 -2.59
N ALA A 92 -3.65 -17.33 -1.30
CA ALA A 92 -3.82 -18.68 -0.78
C ALA A 92 -5.07 -19.36 -1.36
N ILE A 93 -6.21 -18.64 -1.42
CA ILE A 93 -7.45 -19.13 -2.04
C ILE A 93 -7.24 -19.46 -3.51
N ILE A 94 -6.56 -18.59 -4.28
CA ILE A 94 -6.25 -18.86 -5.69
C ILE A 94 -5.35 -20.10 -5.81
N SER A 95 -4.30 -20.17 -4.99
CA SER A 95 -3.32 -21.24 -5.09
C SER A 95 -3.92 -22.60 -4.73
N ASP A 96 -4.67 -22.67 -3.63
CA ASP A 96 -5.34 -23.91 -3.20
C ASP A 96 -6.44 -24.30 -4.16
N GLY A 97 -7.25 -23.35 -4.60
CA GLY A 97 -8.36 -23.57 -5.52
C GLY A 97 -7.95 -24.09 -6.89
N LEU A 98 -6.83 -23.59 -7.44
CA LEU A 98 -6.31 -24.06 -8.73
C LEU A 98 -5.55 -25.38 -8.62
N THR A 99 -4.83 -25.60 -7.49
CA THR A 99 -3.92 -26.75 -7.38
C THR A 99 -4.60 -27.97 -6.76
N ASN A 100 -5.35 -27.77 -5.68
CA ASN A 100 -5.92 -28.86 -4.89
C ASN A 100 -7.42 -29.07 -5.14
N ALA A 101 -8.20 -27.97 -5.18
CA ALA A 101 -9.66 -28.07 -5.27
C ALA A 101 -10.20 -28.11 -6.71
N GLY A 102 -9.41 -27.74 -7.73
CA GLY A 102 -9.82 -27.74 -9.13
C GLY A 102 -11.00 -26.81 -9.44
N PHE A 103 -11.08 -25.66 -8.77
CA PHE A 103 -12.16 -24.69 -8.95
C PHE A 103 -12.10 -23.99 -10.31
N SER A 104 -13.27 -23.71 -10.88
CA SER A 104 -13.36 -22.86 -12.08
C SER A 104 -13.02 -21.39 -11.76
N TYR A 105 -12.50 -20.65 -12.74
CA TYR A 105 -12.13 -19.23 -12.56
C TYR A 105 -13.26 -18.33 -12.05
N PRO A 106 -14.52 -18.43 -12.56
CA PRO A 106 -15.61 -17.61 -12.02
C PRO A 106 -15.84 -17.86 -10.53
N TRP A 107 -15.74 -19.11 -10.09
CA TRP A 107 -15.90 -19.48 -8.68
C TRP A 107 -14.74 -18.97 -7.83
N LEU A 108 -13.52 -19.07 -8.33
CA LEU A 108 -12.34 -18.51 -7.66
C LEU A 108 -12.43 -17.00 -7.52
N ILE A 109 -12.83 -16.28 -8.57
CA ILE A 109 -13.03 -14.83 -8.51
C ILE A 109 -14.07 -14.48 -7.46
N ALA A 110 -15.20 -15.20 -7.43
CA ALA A 110 -16.25 -14.97 -6.43
C ALA A 110 -15.76 -15.21 -5.00
N LEU A 111 -14.97 -16.27 -4.76
CA LEU A 111 -14.38 -16.57 -3.45
C LEU A 111 -13.37 -15.52 -3.03
N VAL A 112 -12.46 -15.11 -3.91
CA VAL A 112 -11.43 -14.09 -3.64
C VAL A 112 -12.07 -12.75 -3.32
N VAL A 113 -13.00 -12.30 -4.16
CA VAL A 113 -13.70 -11.02 -3.96
C VAL A 113 -14.58 -11.10 -2.72
N GLY A 114 -15.29 -12.20 -2.51
CA GLY A 114 -16.14 -12.43 -1.35
C GLY A 114 -15.35 -12.42 -0.04
N ALA A 115 -14.22 -13.11 0.03
CA ALA A 115 -13.35 -13.13 1.20
C ALA A 115 -12.76 -11.75 1.50
N ALA A 116 -12.29 -11.05 0.46
CA ALA A 116 -11.76 -9.70 0.60
C ALA A 116 -12.83 -8.71 1.10
N LEU A 117 -14.01 -8.70 0.47
CA LEU A 117 -15.12 -7.83 0.89
C LEU A 117 -15.62 -8.16 2.29
N LEU A 118 -15.64 -9.43 2.68
CA LEU A 118 -15.98 -9.85 4.05
C LEU A 118 -15.00 -9.23 5.04
N ALA A 119 -13.69 -9.36 4.82
CA ALA A 119 -12.67 -8.77 5.68
C ALA A 119 -12.78 -7.22 5.72
N GLY A 120 -12.98 -6.58 4.57
CA GLY A 120 -13.20 -5.13 4.49
C GLY A 120 -14.47 -4.69 5.22
N THR A 121 -15.55 -5.48 5.17
CA THR A 121 -16.79 -5.23 5.91
C THR A 121 -16.57 -5.37 7.41
N VAL A 122 -15.84 -6.39 7.85
CA VAL A 122 -15.47 -6.57 9.27
C VAL A 122 -14.71 -5.34 9.76
N ASN A 123 -13.69 -4.87 9.03
CA ASN A 123 -12.98 -3.65 9.39
C ASN A 123 -13.90 -2.43 9.45
N ALA A 124 -14.75 -2.23 8.45
CA ALA A 124 -15.69 -1.14 8.43
C ALA A 124 -16.65 -1.17 9.64
N VAL A 125 -17.18 -2.34 10.02
CA VAL A 125 -18.04 -2.51 11.18
C VAL A 125 -17.29 -2.22 12.48
N LEU A 126 -16.07 -2.75 12.65
CA LEU A 126 -15.24 -2.51 13.83
C LEU A 126 -14.95 -1.01 14.03
N VAL A 127 -14.63 -0.31 12.95
CA VAL A 127 -14.27 1.11 13.01
C VAL A 127 -15.49 2.02 13.12
N VAL A 128 -16.53 1.77 12.32
CA VAL A 128 -17.67 2.68 12.20
C VAL A 128 -18.76 2.38 13.22
N ALA A 129 -19.15 1.11 13.39
CA ALA A 129 -20.23 0.72 14.29
C ALA A 129 -19.75 0.54 15.75
N ILE A 130 -18.63 -0.18 15.94
CA ILE A 130 -18.05 -0.43 17.27
C ILE A 130 -17.17 0.74 17.73
N ARG A 131 -16.74 1.62 16.80
CA ARG A 131 -15.91 2.80 17.06
C ARG A 131 -14.51 2.47 17.61
N LEU A 132 -13.96 1.33 17.21
CA LEU A 132 -12.58 1.02 17.55
C LEU A 132 -11.61 1.94 16.79
N PRO A 133 -10.45 2.28 17.37
CA PRO A 133 -9.39 2.97 16.64
C PRO A 133 -9.00 2.16 15.37
N PRO A 134 -8.96 2.78 14.19
CA PRO A 134 -8.70 2.08 12.92
C PRO A 134 -7.46 1.20 12.94
N LEU A 135 -6.36 1.73 13.51
CA LEU A 135 -5.09 1.03 13.61
C LEU A 135 -5.23 -0.30 14.39
N LEU A 136 -5.94 -0.29 15.53
CA LEU A 136 -6.11 -1.49 16.36
C LEU A 136 -7.08 -2.48 15.70
N ALA A 137 -8.17 -2.00 15.12
CA ALA A 137 -9.16 -2.83 14.45
C ALA A 137 -8.55 -3.59 13.27
N THR A 138 -7.84 -2.87 12.39
CA THR A 138 -7.26 -3.46 11.18
C THR A 138 -6.03 -4.33 11.49
N LEU A 139 -5.26 -4.02 12.53
CA LEU A 139 -4.19 -4.88 13.00
C LEU A 139 -4.74 -6.22 13.55
N ALA A 140 -5.78 -6.17 14.38
CA ALA A 140 -6.43 -7.39 14.88
C ALA A 140 -7.02 -8.23 13.73
N CYS A 141 -7.69 -7.58 12.77
CA CYS A 141 -8.18 -8.23 11.56
C CYS A 141 -7.03 -8.85 10.74
N SER A 142 -5.90 -8.16 10.60
CA SER A 142 -4.70 -8.68 9.92
C SER A 142 -4.23 -9.99 10.54
N VAL A 143 -4.11 -10.04 11.87
CA VAL A 143 -3.69 -11.27 12.59
C VAL A 143 -4.70 -12.40 12.37
N ALA A 144 -6.01 -12.11 12.45
CA ALA A 144 -7.05 -13.12 12.19
C ALA A 144 -6.98 -13.65 10.75
N VAL A 145 -6.81 -12.77 9.76
CA VAL A 145 -6.71 -13.14 8.34
C VAL A 145 -5.44 -13.96 8.06
N ILE A 146 -4.29 -13.61 8.68
CA ILE A 146 -3.07 -14.42 8.61
C ILE A 146 -3.30 -15.79 9.23
N GLY A 147 -4.01 -15.88 10.35
CA GLY A 147 -4.40 -17.15 10.97
C GLY A 147 -5.22 -18.02 10.02
N LEU A 148 -6.23 -17.46 9.32
CA LEU A 148 -7.02 -18.15 8.30
C LEU A 148 -6.16 -18.60 7.11
N THR A 149 -5.23 -17.77 6.67
CA THR A 149 -4.28 -18.13 5.60
C THR A 149 -3.43 -19.33 6.01
N ASN A 150 -2.91 -19.32 7.23
CA ASN A 150 -2.10 -20.41 7.77
C ASN A 150 -2.90 -21.73 7.93
N LEU A 151 -4.17 -21.62 8.32
CA LEU A 151 -5.08 -22.78 8.34
C LEU A 151 -5.31 -23.36 6.95
N LEU A 152 -5.60 -22.51 5.95
CA LEU A 152 -5.85 -22.92 4.58
C LEU A 152 -4.60 -23.56 3.95
N THR A 153 -3.43 -22.95 4.14
CA THR A 153 -2.17 -23.41 3.53
C THR A 153 -1.42 -24.44 4.38
N GLN A 154 -1.84 -24.68 5.63
CA GLN A 154 -1.09 -25.47 6.63
C GLN A 154 0.36 -25.00 6.77
N GLN A 155 0.58 -23.69 6.68
CA GLN A 155 1.89 -23.03 6.66
C GLN A 155 2.86 -23.58 5.61
N ARG A 156 2.35 -24.18 4.54
CA ARG A 156 3.16 -24.70 3.43
C ARG A 156 3.03 -23.81 2.21
N ARG A 157 4.06 -23.84 1.38
CA ARG A 157 4.01 -23.23 0.06
C ARG A 157 3.09 -24.06 -0.84
N ILE A 158 2.15 -23.39 -1.51
CA ILE A 158 1.31 -24.00 -2.55
C ILE A 158 1.75 -23.38 -3.88
N SER A 159 2.43 -24.19 -4.71
CA SER A 159 2.90 -23.75 -6.03
C SER A 159 1.79 -23.88 -7.07
N VAL A 160 1.66 -22.87 -7.93
CA VAL A 160 0.67 -22.79 -9.00
C VAL A 160 1.37 -22.88 -10.34
N SER A 161 0.97 -23.87 -11.15
CA SER A 161 1.44 -24.07 -12.54
C SER A 161 0.31 -23.91 -13.56
N ASP A 162 -0.76 -23.20 -13.18
CA ASP A 162 -1.91 -22.96 -14.04
C ASP A 162 -1.51 -22.11 -15.26
N PRO A 163 -1.96 -22.51 -16.49
CA PRO A 163 -1.57 -21.85 -17.74
C PRO A 163 -1.91 -20.35 -17.78
N VAL A 164 -3.04 -19.93 -17.17
CA VAL A 164 -3.45 -18.50 -17.17
C VAL A 164 -2.53 -17.68 -16.27
N ILE A 165 -2.19 -18.20 -15.08
CA ILE A 165 -1.27 -17.54 -14.16
C ILE A 165 0.15 -17.47 -14.75
N VAL A 166 0.62 -18.55 -15.37
CA VAL A 166 1.91 -18.60 -16.06
C VAL A 166 1.94 -17.61 -17.24
N ALA A 167 0.88 -17.61 -18.07
CA ALA A 167 0.77 -16.66 -19.17
C ALA A 167 0.77 -15.21 -18.67
N PHE A 168 0.03 -14.89 -17.60
CA PHE A 168 0.01 -13.56 -17.01
C PHE A 168 1.40 -13.14 -16.47
N ARG A 169 2.15 -14.08 -15.88
CA ARG A 169 3.50 -13.85 -15.36
C ARG A 169 4.53 -13.60 -16.44
N ASP A 170 4.51 -14.42 -17.52
CA ASP A 170 5.61 -14.50 -18.48
C ASP A 170 5.34 -13.70 -19.76
N SER A 171 4.07 -13.35 -20.05
CA SER A 171 3.74 -12.56 -21.24
C SER A 171 4.06 -11.09 -21.08
N SER A 172 4.45 -10.49 -22.18
CA SER A 172 4.70 -9.05 -22.29
C SER A 172 3.95 -8.47 -23.50
N LEU A 173 3.47 -7.25 -23.34
CA LEU A 173 2.83 -6.46 -24.38
C LEU A 173 3.62 -5.17 -24.56
N LEU A 174 4.01 -4.84 -25.81
CA LEU A 174 4.83 -3.67 -26.13
C LEU A 174 6.15 -3.58 -25.32
N GLY A 175 6.75 -4.72 -24.99
CA GLY A 175 7.99 -4.78 -24.21
C GLY A 175 7.82 -4.61 -22.70
N LEU A 176 6.59 -4.47 -22.19
CA LEU A 176 6.29 -4.38 -20.76
C LEU A 176 5.52 -5.63 -20.30
N PRO A 177 5.82 -6.18 -19.10
CA PRO A 177 5.08 -7.30 -18.52
C PRO A 177 3.58 -7.01 -18.35
N LEU A 178 2.71 -8.02 -18.50
CA LEU A 178 1.26 -7.85 -18.32
C LEU A 178 0.89 -7.30 -16.94
N ALA A 179 1.64 -7.66 -15.89
CA ALA A 179 1.44 -7.13 -14.55
C ALA A 179 1.56 -5.60 -14.48
N VAL A 180 2.40 -4.98 -15.33
CA VAL A 180 2.55 -3.51 -15.41
C VAL A 180 1.31 -2.88 -16.04
N TRP A 181 0.79 -3.47 -17.12
CA TRP A 181 -0.44 -3.01 -17.77
C TRP A 181 -1.65 -3.13 -16.84
N PHE A 182 -1.71 -4.23 -16.09
CA PHE A 182 -2.75 -4.43 -15.08
C PHE A 182 -2.65 -3.39 -13.96
N MET A 183 -1.45 -3.13 -13.45
CA MET A 183 -1.20 -2.05 -12.47
C MET A 183 -1.65 -0.68 -13.00
N LEU A 184 -1.32 -0.35 -14.26
CA LEU A 184 -1.71 0.92 -14.88
C LEU A 184 -3.24 1.02 -15.06
N LEU A 185 -3.91 -0.07 -15.43
CA LEU A 185 -5.37 -0.13 -15.51
C LEU A 185 -6.00 0.15 -14.14
N VAL A 186 -5.52 -0.53 -13.09
CA VAL A 186 -6.00 -0.32 -11.72
C VAL A 186 -5.66 1.10 -11.23
N PHE A 187 -4.48 1.61 -11.56
CA PHE A 187 -4.10 3.01 -11.28
C PHE A 187 -5.11 4.00 -11.88
N LEU A 188 -5.44 3.85 -13.17
CA LEU A 188 -6.41 4.74 -13.84
C LEU A 188 -7.79 4.64 -13.21
N LEU A 189 -8.23 3.43 -12.85
CA LEU A 189 -9.50 3.19 -12.17
C LEU A 189 -9.55 3.91 -10.81
N PHE A 190 -8.55 3.70 -9.95
CA PHE A 190 -8.51 4.32 -8.63
C PHE A 190 -8.29 5.83 -8.71
N GLN A 191 -7.47 6.30 -9.67
CA GLN A 191 -7.30 7.72 -9.95
C GLN A 191 -8.64 8.38 -10.31
N PHE A 192 -9.44 7.72 -11.17
CA PHE A 192 -10.77 8.20 -11.53
C PHE A 192 -11.72 8.19 -10.33
N ILE A 193 -11.78 7.07 -9.59
CA ILE A 193 -12.67 6.94 -8.42
C ILE A 193 -12.36 7.99 -7.36
N VAL A 194 -11.09 8.18 -6.99
CA VAL A 194 -10.70 9.06 -5.88
C VAL A 194 -10.71 10.54 -6.27
N HIS A 195 -10.26 10.89 -7.48
CA HIS A 195 -10.05 12.30 -7.84
C HIS A 195 -11.09 12.87 -8.80
N HIS A 196 -11.85 12.03 -9.54
CA HIS A 196 -12.78 12.50 -10.57
C HIS A 196 -14.23 12.11 -10.32
N SER A 197 -14.52 11.14 -9.41
CA SER A 197 -15.90 10.79 -9.08
C SER A 197 -16.47 11.70 -7.98
N ARG A 198 -17.81 11.82 -7.92
CA ARG A 198 -18.52 12.52 -6.84
C ARG A 198 -18.22 11.90 -5.47
N TRP A 199 -18.16 10.56 -5.42
CA TRP A 199 -17.84 9.84 -4.21
C TRP A 199 -16.45 10.20 -3.68
N GLY A 200 -15.43 10.22 -4.54
CA GLY A 200 -14.07 10.57 -4.18
C GLY A 200 -13.92 12.04 -3.73
N GLN A 201 -14.65 12.96 -4.37
CA GLN A 201 -14.69 14.37 -3.94
C GLN A 201 -15.32 14.53 -2.55
N HIS A 202 -16.42 13.82 -2.27
CA HIS A 202 -17.03 13.79 -0.94
C HIS A 202 -16.11 13.15 0.09
N LEU A 203 -15.39 12.07 -0.29
CA LEU A 203 -14.41 11.41 0.57
C LEU A 203 -13.29 12.39 0.98
N GLN A 204 -12.72 13.12 0.01
CA GLN A 204 -11.68 14.13 0.26
C GLN A 204 -12.22 15.30 1.11
N ALA A 205 -13.45 15.76 0.87
CA ALA A 205 -14.06 16.81 1.67
C ALA A 205 -14.27 16.36 3.12
N ALA A 206 -14.80 15.15 3.32
CA ALA A 206 -15.05 14.57 4.65
C ALA A 206 -13.76 14.28 5.43
N GLY A 207 -12.70 13.86 4.74
CA GLY A 207 -11.39 13.65 5.33
C GLY A 207 -10.66 14.95 5.69
N GLY A 208 -10.83 16.00 4.86
CA GLY A 208 -10.22 17.30 5.11
C GLY A 208 -10.84 18.09 6.28
N ASN A 209 -12.17 18.15 6.35
CA ASN A 209 -12.90 18.75 7.47
C ASN A 209 -14.26 18.08 7.64
N ARG A 210 -14.33 17.17 8.60
CA ARG A 210 -15.52 16.37 8.88
C ARG A 210 -16.74 17.23 9.27
N GLU A 211 -16.55 18.27 10.08
CA GLU A 211 -17.66 19.13 10.55
C GLU A 211 -18.22 19.96 9.39
N ALA A 212 -17.35 20.61 8.61
CA ALA A 212 -17.77 21.36 7.45
C ALA A 212 -18.48 20.48 6.40
N ALA A 213 -18.01 19.26 6.16
CA ALA A 213 -18.64 18.31 5.27
C ALA A 213 -20.03 17.91 5.75
N GLN A 214 -20.20 17.63 7.04
CA GLN A 214 -21.51 17.31 7.64
C GLN A 214 -22.50 18.47 7.55
N LEU A 215 -22.06 19.71 7.80
CA LEU A 215 -22.88 20.92 7.64
C LEU A 215 -23.31 21.12 6.17
N SER A 216 -22.53 20.63 5.22
CA SER A 216 -22.83 20.63 3.79
C SER A 216 -23.67 19.43 3.35
N GLY A 217 -24.18 18.60 4.29
CA GLY A 217 -25.03 17.45 4.00
C GLY A 217 -24.28 16.19 3.56
N ILE A 218 -22.94 16.15 3.67
CA ILE A 218 -22.13 14.99 3.31
C ILE A 218 -22.05 14.01 4.49
N SER A 219 -22.64 12.82 4.32
CA SER A 219 -22.59 11.76 5.34
C SER A 219 -21.23 11.07 5.37
N HIS A 220 -20.53 11.13 6.51
CA HIS A 220 -19.19 10.54 6.67
C HIS A 220 -19.19 8.99 6.70
N THR A 221 -20.17 8.39 7.39
CA THR A 221 -20.25 6.92 7.60
C THR A 221 -20.18 6.10 6.30
N PRO A 222 -21.05 6.33 5.28
CA PRO A 222 -20.98 5.53 4.06
C PRO A 222 -19.70 5.72 3.26
N LEU A 223 -19.06 6.89 3.39
CA LEU A 223 -17.78 7.16 2.73
C LEU A 223 -16.65 6.33 3.34
N VAL A 224 -16.59 6.24 4.68
CA VAL A 224 -15.61 5.41 5.38
C VAL A 224 -15.85 3.92 5.08
N ILE A 225 -17.09 3.44 5.16
CA ILE A 225 -17.41 2.05 4.79
C ILE A 225 -16.95 1.76 3.36
N GLY A 226 -17.29 2.63 2.41
CA GLY A 226 -16.88 2.49 1.01
C GLY A 226 -15.35 2.48 0.84
N SER A 227 -14.60 3.24 1.63
CA SER A 227 -13.13 3.26 1.57
C SER A 227 -12.51 1.94 2.01
N TYR A 228 -13.01 1.30 3.07
CA TYR A 228 -12.56 -0.05 3.48
C TYR A 228 -12.91 -1.12 2.45
N LEU A 229 -14.10 -1.06 1.85
CA LEU A 229 -14.49 -2.00 0.79
C LEU A 229 -13.64 -1.83 -0.46
N LEU A 230 -13.34 -0.59 -0.88
CA LEU A 230 -12.42 -0.34 -2.00
C LEU A 230 -10.99 -0.77 -1.68
N GLY A 231 -10.53 -0.57 -0.44
CA GLY A 231 -9.25 -1.10 0.03
C GLY A 231 -9.18 -2.63 -0.11
N ALA A 232 -10.21 -3.33 0.37
CA ALA A 232 -10.31 -4.77 0.27
C ALA A 232 -10.36 -5.27 -1.19
N LEU A 233 -11.07 -4.56 -2.07
CA LEU A 233 -11.05 -4.84 -3.51
C LEU A 233 -9.67 -4.64 -4.13
N ALA A 234 -8.94 -3.60 -3.71
CA ALA A 234 -7.54 -3.41 -4.12
C ALA A 234 -6.67 -4.60 -3.68
N ALA A 235 -6.85 -5.12 -2.47
CA ALA A 235 -6.15 -6.30 -1.99
C ALA A 235 -6.49 -7.57 -2.84
N ALA A 236 -7.76 -7.74 -3.20
CA ALA A 236 -8.18 -8.80 -4.12
C ALA A 236 -7.53 -8.66 -5.51
N LEU A 237 -7.47 -7.45 -6.06
CA LEU A 237 -6.80 -7.20 -7.34
C LEU A 237 -5.29 -7.42 -7.25
N ALA A 238 -4.65 -7.00 -6.16
CA ALA A 238 -3.22 -7.21 -5.93
C ALA A 238 -2.85 -8.69 -5.87
N SER A 239 -3.76 -9.57 -5.40
CA SER A 239 -3.51 -11.01 -5.29
C SER A 239 -3.18 -11.68 -6.62
N LEU A 240 -3.76 -11.22 -7.74
CA LEU A 240 -3.44 -11.74 -9.07
C LEU A 240 -1.98 -11.49 -9.44
N THR A 241 -1.47 -10.29 -9.17
CA THR A 241 -0.06 -9.95 -9.43
C THR A 241 0.88 -10.66 -8.45
N LEU A 242 0.45 -10.83 -7.19
CA LEU A 242 1.23 -11.55 -6.17
C LEU A 242 1.35 -13.04 -6.49
N VAL A 243 0.24 -13.71 -6.83
CA VAL A 243 0.27 -15.15 -7.17
C VAL A 243 1.11 -15.42 -8.40
N ALA A 244 1.06 -14.53 -9.39
CA ALA A 244 1.87 -14.64 -10.59
C ALA A 244 3.37 -14.45 -10.29
N GLN A 245 3.75 -13.42 -9.52
CA GLN A 245 5.13 -13.18 -9.13
C GLN A 245 5.71 -14.29 -8.26
N GLY A 246 4.95 -14.74 -7.25
CA GLY A 246 5.36 -15.77 -6.33
C GLY A 246 5.24 -17.19 -6.90
N SER A 247 4.59 -17.36 -8.05
CA SER A 247 4.22 -18.67 -8.58
C SER A 247 3.47 -19.52 -7.55
N GLY A 248 2.56 -18.87 -6.82
CA GLY A 248 1.76 -19.49 -5.77
C GLY A 248 1.79 -18.74 -4.44
N SER A 249 1.26 -19.39 -3.40
CA SER A 249 1.23 -18.88 -2.03
C SER A 249 2.48 -19.28 -1.26
N SER A 250 3.03 -18.36 -0.47
CA SER A 250 4.15 -18.61 0.43
C SER A 250 3.87 -18.03 1.82
N PRO A 251 4.17 -18.75 2.91
CA PRO A 251 4.02 -18.24 4.27
C PRO A 251 4.88 -16.99 4.52
N GLY A 252 4.44 -16.11 5.44
CA GLY A 252 5.23 -14.97 5.91
C GLY A 252 5.35 -13.79 4.95
N THR A 253 4.61 -13.77 3.83
CA THR A 253 4.70 -12.67 2.83
C THR A 253 3.92 -11.41 3.23
N ALA A 254 2.99 -11.49 4.17
CA ALA A 254 2.14 -10.34 4.54
C ALA A 254 2.91 -9.24 5.30
N GLU A 255 3.81 -9.62 6.22
CA GLU A 255 4.53 -8.66 7.08
C GLU A 255 5.47 -7.73 6.31
N PRO A 256 6.35 -8.24 5.41
CA PRO A 256 7.18 -7.36 4.58
C PRO A 256 6.34 -6.43 3.70
N LEU A 257 5.25 -6.93 3.10
CA LEU A 257 4.35 -6.14 2.26
C LEU A 257 3.68 -5.01 3.05
N LEU A 258 3.32 -5.25 4.32
CA LEU A 258 2.72 -4.24 5.18
C LEU A 258 3.67 -3.06 5.40
N LEU A 259 4.92 -3.33 5.75
CA LEU A 259 5.93 -2.29 5.97
C LEU A 259 6.20 -1.51 4.69
N GLU A 260 6.32 -2.20 3.56
CA GLU A 260 6.54 -1.57 2.26
C GLU A 260 5.35 -0.71 1.81
N MET A 261 4.11 -1.19 2.03
CA MET A 261 2.90 -0.46 1.70
C MET A 261 2.79 0.85 2.48
N VAL A 262 3.05 0.81 3.78
CA VAL A 262 3.07 2.01 4.63
C VAL A 262 4.16 2.98 4.17
N LEU A 263 5.39 2.49 4.00
CA LEU A 263 6.51 3.32 3.52
C LEU A 263 6.20 3.99 2.18
N ALA A 264 5.76 3.22 1.20
CA ALA A 264 5.49 3.71 -0.16
C ALA A 264 4.37 4.75 -0.16
N THR A 265 3.28 4.50 0.57
CA THR A 265 2.13 5.41 0.63
C THR A 265 2.49 6.75 1.28
N PHE A 266 3.18 6.74 2.42
CA PHE A 266 3.57 7.97 3.11
C PHE A 266 4.73 8.69 2.43
N LEU A 267 5.68 7.97 1.82
CA LEU A 267 6.69 8.58 0.95
C LEU A 267 6.03 9.27 -0.23
N GLY A 268 5.01 8.63 -0.81
CA GLY A 268 4.20 9.16 -1.89
C GLY A 268 3.56 10.52 -1.56
N ALA A 269 3.17 10.75 -0.32
CA ALA A 269 2.63 12.04 0.11
C ALA A 269 3.63 13.20 -0.06
N ALA A 270 4.94 12.93 -0.06
CA ALA A 270 5.96 13.95 -0.28
C ALA A 270 5.93 14.55 -1.71
N PHE A 271 5.37 13.83 -2.68
CA PHE A 271 5.19 14.31 -4.06
C PHE A 271 3.95 15.18 -4.25
N SER A 272 3.02 15.19 -3.29
CA SER A 272 1.83 16.03 -3.36
C SER A 272 2.15 17.46 -2.88
N ARG A 273 1.67 18.49 -3.59
CA ARG A 273 1.79 19.89 -3.16
C ARG A 273 1.12 20.14 -1.81
N ARG A 274 -0.01 19.49 -1.56
CA ARG A 274 -0.74 19.58 -0.28
C ARG A 274 -0.19 18.59 0.75
N ARG A 275 0.77 17.72 0.35
CA ARG A 275 1.41 16.70 1.19
C ARG A 275 0.42 15.73 1.83
N VAL A 276 -0.68 15.51 1.16
CA VAL A 276 -1.64 14.44 1.44
C VAL A 276 -1.34 13.24 0.57
N VAL A 277 -1.76 12.07 1.01
CA VAL A 277 -1.64 10.85 0.21
C VAL A 277 -2.48 10.99 -1.06
N THR A 278 -1.96 10.53 -2.18
CA THR A 278 -2.63 10.55 -3.48
C THR A 278 -2.31 9.29 -4.26
N ILE A 279 -3.18 8.92 -5.20
CA ILE A 279 -2.94 7.72 -6.05
C ILE A 279 -1.65 7.87 -6.86
N TRP A 280 -1.38 9.06 -7.43
CA TRP A 280 -0.11 9.36 -8.10
C TRP A 280 1.09 9.25 -7.17
N GLY A 281 0.97 9.83 -5.98
CA GLY A 281 2.03 9.76 -4.97
C GLY A 281 2.31 8.30 -4.57
N ALA A 282 1.28 7.50 -4.35
CA ALA A 282 1.41 6.09 -4.01
C ALA A 282 2.13 5.29 -5.11
N LEU A 283 1.80 5.54 -6.39
CA LEU A 283 2.52 4.93 -7.51
C LEU A 283 4.01 5.29 -7.49
N LEU A 284 4.34 6.58 -7.38
CA LEU A 284 5.73 7.03 -7.35
C LEU A 284 6.48 6.50 -6.12
N GLY A 285 5.84 6.53 -4.94
CA GLY A 285 6.40 5.99 -3.71
C GLY A 285 6.72 4.49 -3.83
N THR A 286 5.83 3.73 -4.44
CA THR A 286 6.03 2.30 -4.68
C THR A 286 7.18 2.03 -5.64
N LEU A 287 7.26 2.78 -6.73
CA LEU A 287 8.37 2.65 -7.69
C LEU A 287 9.72 2.95 -7.01
N LEU A 288 9.78 3.97 -6.16
CA LEU A 288 10.99 4.32 -5.41
C LEU A 288 11.39 3.24 -4.41
N VAL A 289 10.43 2.71 -3.64
CA VAL A 289 10.69 1.65 -2.65
C VAL A 289 11.20 0.38 -3.34
N ASN A 290 10.59 -0.01 -4.47
CA ASN A 290 11.06 -1.19 -5.21
C ASN A 290 12.37 -0.94 -5.95
N ALA A 291 12.61 0.25 -6.49
CA ALA A 291 13.90 0.62 -7.07
C ALA A 291 15.02 0.55 -6.03
N LEU A 292 14.77 1.04 -4.82
CA LEU A 292 15.72 0.92 -3.71
C LEU A 292 16.00 -0.55 -3.36
N SER A 293 14.97 -1.36 -3.20
CA SER A 293 15.10 -2.79 -2.88
C SER A 293 15.89 -3.54 -3.95
N ASN A 294 15.54 -3.31 -5.22
CA ASN A 294 16.20 -3.91 -6.36
C ASN A 294 17.66 -3.47 -6.47
N GLY A 295 17.94 -2.17 -6.32
CA GLY A 295 19.30 -1.64 -6.39
C GLY A 295 20.21 -2.19 -5.28
N LEU A 296 19.71 -2.30 -4.04
CA LEU A 296 20.44 -2.93 -2.94
C LEU A 296 20.69 -4.43 -3.21
N ALA A 297 19.74 -5.13 -3.81
CA ALA A 297 19.91 -6.52 -4.23
C ALA A 297 20.99 -6.68 -5.33
N LEU A 298 21.04 -5.76 -6.30
CA LEU A 298 22.11 -5.74 -7.33
C LEU A 298 23.50 -5.51 -6.72
N LEU A 299 23.60 -4.74 -5.65
CA LEU A 299 24.82 -4.54 -4.88
C LEU A 299 25.14 -5.72 -3.93
N ARG A 300 24.32 -6.78 -3.96
CA ARG A 300 24.43 -7.96 -3.08
C ARG A 300 24.38 -7.61 -1.60
N VAL A 301 23.67 -6.55 -1.23
CA VAL A 301 23.40 -6.22 0.16
C VAL A 301 22.53 -7.32 0.76
N ASP A 302 22.91 -7.81 1.93
CA ASP A 302 22.14 -8.83 2.63
C ASP A 302 20.69 -8.38 2.89
N ILE A 303 19.73 -9.30 2.73
CA ILE A 303 18.31 -9.03 2.84
C ILE A 303 17.92 -8.46 4.21
N PHE A 304 18.63 -8.82 5.27
CA PHE A 304 18.41 -8.28 6.62
C PHE A 304 18.76 -6.79 6.70
N TRP A 305 19.85 -6.37 6.04
CA TRP A 305 20.20 -4.95 5.92
C TRP A 305 19.18 -4.15 5.09
N VAL A 306 18.64 -4.75 4.03
CA VAL A 306 17.57 -4.12 3.23
C VAL A 306 16.34 -3.82 4.11
N GLY A 307 15.96 -4.78 4.97
CA GLY A 307 14.88 -4.58 5.95
C GLY A 307 15.18 -3.44 6.95
N ALA A 308 16.41 -3.43 7.51
CA ALA A 308 16.84 -2.38 8.44
C ALA A 308 16.84 -0.98 7.79
N ILE A 309 17.36 -0.85 6.57
CA ILE A 309 17.37 0.41 5.81
C ILE A 309 15.93 0.90 5.57
N LYS A 310 15.03 0.03 5.12
CA LYS A 310 13.61 0.37 4.94
C LYS A 310 12.96 0.80 6.26
N GLY A 311 13.23 0.11 7.36
CA GLY A 311 12.72 0.47 8.69
C GLY A 311 13.15 1.86 9.12
N VAL A 312 14.44 2.21 8.96
CA VAL A 312 14.95 3.56 9.23
C VAL A 312 14.27 4.60 8.34
N LEU A 313 14.08 4.29 7.05
CA LEU A 313 13.39 5.19 6.12
C LEU A 313 11.93 5.42 6.53
N ILE A 314 11.21 4.38 6.98
CA ILE A 314 9.85 4.50 7.53
C ILE A 314 9.86 5.49 8.70
N LEU A 315 10.78 5.32 9.67
CA LEU A 315 10.87 6.20 10.83
C LEU A 315 11.14 7.65 10.42
N VAL A 316 12.04 7.89 9.47
CA VAL A 316 12.35 9.24 8.94
C VAL A 316 11.12 9.86 8.28
N VAL A 317 10.40 9.09 7.45
CA VAL A 317 9.19 9.56 6.74
C VAL A 317 8.07 9.89 7.74
N LEU A 318 7.81 8.99 8.70
CA LEU A 318 6.78 9.21 9.72
C LEU A 318 7.13 10.36 10.67
N ALA A 319 8.40 10.46 11.12
CA ALA A 319 8.87 11.58 11.94
C ALA A 319 8.70 12.92 11.21
N ALA A 320 9.07 12.98 9.92
CA ALA A 320 8.87 14.16 9.10
C ALA A 320 7.38 14.52 8.94
N ALA A 321 6.49 13.53 8.85
CA ALA A 321 5.05 13.74 8.80
C ALA A 321 4.49 14.27 10.12
N SER A 322 4.91 13.72 11.27
CA SER A 322 4.41 14.10 12.60
C SER A 322 4.86 15.50 13.04
N LEU A 323 6.13 15.87 12.78
CA LEU A 323 6.67 17.20 13.09
C LEU A 323 5.94 18.35 12.38
N ARG A 324 5.31 18.07 11.24
CA ARG A 324 4.52 19.05 10.49
C ARG A 324 3.21 19.39 11.17
N ARG A 325 2.53 18.38 11.71
CA ARG A 325 1.21 18.51 12.32
C ARG A 325 1.24 19.39 13.57
N GLN A 326 2.24 19.25 14.42
CA GLN A 326 2.39 20.09 15.64
C GLN A 326 2.46 21.59 15.32
N ARG A 327 2.78 21.96 14.06
CA ARG A 327 2.91 23.34 13.63
C ARG A 327 1.66 23.91 12.95
N SER A 328 0.77 23.08 12.42
CA SER A 328 -0.51 23.53 11.83
C SER A 328 -1.57 23.85 12.91
N HIS A 329 -1.36 23.39 14.14
CA HIS A 329 -2.21 23.63 15.32
C HIS A 329 -1.60 24.65 16.32
N ALA A 330 -0.43 25.22 16.03
CA ALA A 330 0.21 26.29 16.79
C ALA A 330 0.18 27.62 16.03
#